data_2b0419526f6c4796351db4093af32274
#
_entry.id   2b0419526f6c4796351db4093af32274
#
_cell.length_a   1.000
_cell.length_b   1.000
_cell.length_c   1.000
_cell.angle_alpha   90.00
_cell.angle_beta   90.00
_cell.angle_gamma   90.00
#
_symmetry.space_group_name_H-M   'P 1'
#
loop_
_entity.id
_entity.type
_entity.pdbx_description
1 polymer ?
#
loop_
_entity_poly.entity_id
_entity_poly.type
_entity_poly.pdbx_seq_one_letter_code
_entity_poly.pdbx_strand_id
1 'polypeptide(L)'
;MARVGLFNCTIVNEGIQEKASILIEDSIIVKIYRDNLRDVIASSPDQIIDCTGKLVFPGVIDDQVHFREPGLTHKADIYTESKAAVAGGTTSFMEMPNTNPQTTTLEDLDNKFAVAKEKSLANYSFYFGATNSNAELLPKLNKKRVCGVKVFMGSSTGNMLVDQTEALESIFKQSPILIATHCEDEATITANLKEYHSKYGDGIAFRYHPIIRSEEACFISSSLAVSLAKKFNSRLHILHLSTGKELSLFDSNTPLEQKLITAEVCVHHLWFNDKDYDTLGWKIKWNPSVKTENDRLALIEGLKHNLIDVVATDHAPHLESEKNQGYFSSPSGGPMVQHSLLAMLELAQKGHFPIELVAEKMCHAPAKLYGIEKRGFIREGYFADIVVVDPAASWEITKESLLYKCKWSPLEGNTLSAKVVQTFVNGRLVYNKGIFDESVKGQELVFSR
;
A
#
# COMPACT_ATOMS: atom_id res chain seq x y z
N MET A 1 25.28 -15.87 -15.51
CA MET A 1 24.57 -14.60 -15.22
C MET A 1 23.52 -14.43 -16.28
N ALA A 2 22.27 -14.27 -15.87
CA ALA A 2 21.19 -14.02 -16.83
C ALA A 2 21.17 -12.53 -17.18
N ARG A 3 21.16 -12.20 -18.46
CA ARG A 3 21.14 -10.82 -18.99
C ARG A 3 19.83 -10.57 -19.73
N VAL A 4 19.10 -9.56 -19.34
CA VAL A 4 17.83 -9.17 -19.98
C VAL A 4 17.92 -7.72 -20.46
N GLY A 5 17.61 -7.47 -21.73
CA GLY A 5 17.50 -6.15 -22.29
C GLY A 5 16.04 -5.72 -22.44
N LEU A 6 15.66 -4.60 -21.86
CA LEU A 6 14.39 -3.93 -22.13
C LEU A 6 14.65 -2.85 -23.20
N PHE A 7 14.13 -3.05 -24.39
CA PHE A 7 14.41 -2.17 -25.55
C PHE A 7 13.29 -1.12 -25.73
N ASN A 8 13.68 0.13 -25.96
CA ASN A 8 12.82 1.25 -26.38
C ASN A 8 11.66 1.53 -25.38
N CYS A 9 11.96 1.59 -24.09
CA CYS A 9 11.04 1.93 -23.01
C CYS A 9 10.67 3.42 -23.03
N THR A 10 9.44 3.75 -22.57
CA THR A 10 9.14 5.07 -22.01
C THR A 10 9.21 4.93 -20.48
N ILE A 11 10.32 5.31 -19.88
CA ILE A 11 10.56 5.22 -18.45
C ILE A 11 9.86 6.37 -17.76
N VAL A 12 9.06 6.06 -16.71
CA VAL A 12 8.43 7.04 -15.82
C VAL A 12 9.14 6.95 -14.46
N ASN A 13 10.05 7.86 -14.22
CA ASN A 13 10.94 7.82 -13.06
C ASN A 13 11.42 9.22 -12.70
N GLU A 14 11.52 9.52 -11.39
CA GLU A 14 12.08 10.76 -10.86
C GLU A 14 11.49 12.04 -11.49
N GLY A 15 10.17 12.07 -11.64
CA GLY A 15 9.42 13.25 -12.10
C GLY A 15 9.45 13.50 -13.61
N ILE A 16 10.03 12.60 -14.41
CA ILE A 16 10.10 12.73 -15.86
C ILE A 16 9.65 11.46 -16.59
N GLN A 17 9.32 11.63 -17.87
CA GLN A 17 9.20 10.53 -18.84
C GLN A 17 10.34 10.64 -19.84
N GLU A 18 11.11 9.58 -20.02
CA GLU A 18 12.21 9.54 -20.97
C GLU A 18 12.23 8.27 -21.81
N LYS A 19 12.76 8.35 -23.03
CA LYS A 19 13.04 7.17 -23.85
C LYS A 19 14.40 6.61 -23.51
N ALA A 20 14.43 5.34 -23.10
CA ALA A 20 15.67 4.64 -22.81
C ALA A 20 15.53 3.14 -23.02
N SER A 21 16.66 2.44 -23.06
CA SER A 21 16.72 0.98 -22.95
C SER A 21 17.48 0.57 -21.69
N ILE A 22 17.09 -0.53 -21.07
CA ILE A 22 17.63 -0.97 -19.77
C ILE A 22 18.30 -2.33 -19.96
N LEU A 23 19.51 -2.46 -19.43
CA LEU A 23 20.19 -3.76 -19.30
C LEU A 23 20.17 -4.21 -17.85
N ILE A 24 19.64 -5.40 -17.63
CA ILE A 24 19.59 -6.08 -16.34
C ILE A 24 20.59 -7.24 -16.36
N GLU A 25 21.40 -7.37 -15.33
CA GLU A 25 22.24 -8.58 -15.10
C GLU A 25 21.89 -9.14 -13.73
N ASP A 26 21.47 -10.41 -13.72
CA ASP A 26 20.96 -11.12 -12.56
C ASP A 26 19.83 -10.32 -11.87
N SER A 27 20.12 -9.62 -10.76
CA SER A 27 19.12 -8.85 -10.01
C SER A 27 19.22 -7.34 -10.17
N ILE A 28 20.21 -6.84 -10.91
CA ILE A 28 20.61 -5.42 -10.88
C ILE A 28 20.46 -4.78 -12.26
N ILE A 29 20.01 -3.53 -12.27
CA ILE A 29 20.08 -2.64 -13.44
C ILE A 29 21.53 -2.22 -13.61
N VAL A 30 22.22 -2.74 -14.62
CA VAL A 30 23.66 -2.46 -14.82
C VAL A 30 23.89 -1.28 -15.75
N LYS A 31 22.94 -1.02 -16.69
CA LYS A 31 23.07 0.09 -17.64
C LYS A 31 21.73 0.61 -18.12
N ILE A 32 21.64 1.92 -18.31
CA ILE A 32 20.52 2.63 -18.93
C ILE A 32 21.05 3.39 -20.15
N TYR A 33 20.59 3.00 -21.33
CA TYR A 33 21.00 3.59 -22.62
C TYR A 33 20.00 4.66 -23.02
N ARG A 34 20.43 5.92 -23.07
CA ARG A 34 19.60 7.10 -23.43
C ARG A 34 19.87 7.61 -24.83
N ASP A 35 21.15 7.67 -25.25
CA ASP A 35 21.57 8.24 -26.53
C ASP A 35 21.34 7.29 -27.69
N ASN A 36 21.74 6.02 -27.56
CA ASN A 36 21.54 4.99 -28.55
C ASN A 36 20.86 3.77 -27.93
N LEU A 37 19.53 3.69 -28.10
CA LEU A 37 18.70 2.64 -27.52
C LEU A 37 19.10 1.23 -27.97
N ARG A 38 19.70 1.11 -29.19
CA ARG A 38 20.14 -0.18 -29.76
C ARG A 38 21.40 -0.74 -29.09
N ASP A 39 22.11 0.03 -28.28
CA ASP A 39 23.29 -0.46 -27.57
C ASP A 39 22.94 -1.56 -26.57
N VAL A 40 21.69 -1.63 -26.09
CA VAL A 40 21.22 -2.75 -25.29
C VAL A 40 21.23 -4.06 -26.09
N ILE A 41 20.94 -4.01 -27.40
CA ILE A 41 21.01 -5.16 -28.31
C ILE A 41 22.46 -5.53 -28.59
N ALA A 42 23.30 -4.54 -28.83
CA ALA A 42 24.73 -4.72 -29.08
C ALA A 42 25.46 -5.29 -27.82
N SER A 43 24.91 -5.11 -26.63
CA SER A 43 25.42 -5.71 -25.39
C SER A 43 25.19 -7.23 -25.30
N SER A 44 24.48 -7.83 -26.28
CA SER A 44 24.22 -9.27 -26.42
C SER A 44 23.59 -9.89 -25.17
N PRO A 45 22.42 -9.41 -24.71
CA PRO A 45 21.69 -10.04 -23.62
C PRO A 45 21.12 -11.41 -24.05
N ASP A 46 20.89 -12.29 -23.08
CA ASP A 46 20.27 -13.61 -23.32
C ASP A 46 18.83 -13.47 -23.82
N GLN A 47 18.15 -12.41 -23.38
CA GLN A 47 16.78 -12.09 -23.78
C GLN A 47 16.63 -10.60 -24.07
N ILE A 48 15.89 -10.25 -25.10
CA ILE A 48 15.46 -8.89 -25.41
C ILE A 48 13.93 -8.83 -25.36
N ILE A 49 13.42 -7.85 -24.64
CA ILE A 49 11.99 -7.55 -24.52
C ILE A 49 11.76 -6.19 -25.16
N ASP A 50 10.96 -6.16 -26.22
CA ASP A 50 10.57 -4.91 -26.90
C ASP A 50 9.47 -4.21 -26.10
N CYS A 51 9.81 -3.05 -25.54
CA CYS A 51 8.92 -2.18 -24.79
C CYS A 51 8.43 -0.98 -25.61
N THR A 52 8.52 -1.04 -26.93
CA THR A 52 8.02 0.03 -27.82
C THR A 52 6.53 0.31 -27.54
N GLY A 53 6.22 1.59 -27.26
CA GLY A 53 4.87 2.02 -26.90
C GLY A 53 4.44 1.65 -25.48
N LYS A 54 5.30 1.07 -24.65
CA LYS A 54 5.02 0.73 -23.25
C LYS A 54 5.59 1.76 -22.30
N LEU A 55 4.90 1.93 -21.18
CA LEU A 55 5.39 2.66 -20.01
C LEU A 55 6.16 1.68 -19.10
N VAL A 56 7.27 2.14 -18.56
CA VAL A 56 8.10 1.35 -17.64
C VAL A 56 8.27 2.13 -16.36
N PHE A 57 7.77 1.55 -15.27
CA PHE A 57 7.83 2.11 -13.91
C PHE A 57 8.81 1.32 -13.05
N PRO A 58 9.39 1.93 -12.01
CA PRO A 58 9.93 1.15 -10.89
C PRO A 58 8.81 0.28 -10.31
N GLY A 59 9.17 -0.83 -9.71
CA GLY A 59 8.21 -1.67 -9.00
C GLY A 59 7.48 -0.90 -7.90
N VAL A 60 6.16 -1.04 -7.84
CA VAL A 60 5.34 -0.44 -6.79
C VAL A 60 5.72 -1.03 -5.43
N ILE A 61 5.78 -0.18 -4.41
CA ILE A 61 6.00 -0.55 -3.01
C ILE A 61 4.73 -0.19 -2.24
N ASP A 62 4.01 -1.20 -1.80
CA ASP A 62 2.77 -1.04 -1.03
C ASP A 62 3.08 -1.20 0.46
N ASP A 63 3.04 -0.11 1.20
CA ASP A 63 3.43 -0.08 2.60
C ASP A 63 2.30 -0.41 3.57
N GLN A 64 1.10 -0.72 3.05
CA GLN A 64 -0.02 -1.13 3.89
C GLN A 64 -0.86 -2.23 3.25
N VAL A 65 -0.61 -3.49 3.65
CA VAL A 65 -1.41 -4.66 3.23
C VAL A 65 -1.74 -5.58 4.41
N HIS A 66 -2.79 -6.39 4.25
CA HIS A 66 -3.23 -7.42 5.18
C HIS A 66 -3.38 -8.75 4.43
N PHE A 67 -2.30 -9.49 4.24
CA PHE A 67 -2.29 -10.78 3.52
C PHE A 67 -2.81 -11.96 4.36
N ARG A 68 -3.23 -11.67 5.60
CA ARG A 68 -4.01 -12.57 6.47
C ARG A 68 -3.28 -13.80 6.97
N GLU A 69 -2.02 -14.02 6.67
CA GLU A 69 -1.22 -15.14 7.15
C GLU A 69 -0.22 -14.69 8.22
N PRO A 70 -0.18 -15.38 9.38
CA PRO A 70 -0.84 -16.65 9.71
C PRO A 70 -2.30 -16.54 10.15
N GLY A 71 -2.98 -17.69 10.22
CA GLY A 71 -4.22 -17.97 10.96
C GLY A 71 -5.52 -17.53 10.29
N LEU A 72 -5.50 -16.60 9.34
CA LEU A 72 -6.69 -16.14 8.61
C LEU A 72 -6.64 -16.54 7.13
N THR A 73 -5.94 -17.63 6.83
CA THR A 73 -5.62 -18.08 5.46
C THR A 73 -6.82 -18.52 4.64
N HIS A 74 -7.98 -18.70 5.26
CA HIS A 74 -9.23 -18.91 4.53
C HIS A 74 -9.65 -17.68 3.69
N LYS A 75 -9.26 -16.47 4.12
CA LYS A 75 -9.56 -15.21 3.42
C LYS A 75 -8.52 -14.87 2.36
N ALA A 76 -7.23 -15.02 2.72
CA ALA A 76 -6.07 -14.68 1.91
C ALA A 76 -4.81 -15.29 2.53
N ASP A 77 -3.73 -15.43 1.76
CA ASP A 77 -2.43 -15.85 2.25
C ASP A 77 -1.30 -15.13 1.49
N ILE A 78 -0.07 -15.19 2.02
CA ILE A 78 1.09 -14.51 1.43
C ILE A 78 1.32 -14.94 -0.03
N TYR A 79 1.11 -16.22 -0.36
CA TYR A 79 1.30 -16.69 -1.73
C TYR A 79 0.26 -16.09 -2.69
N THR A 80 -1.03 -16.21 -2.38
CA THR A 80 -2.11 -15.76 -3.28
C THR A 80 -2.09 -14.25 -3.46
N GLU A 81 -1.86 -13.50 -2.38
CA GLU A 81 -1.92 -12.04 -2.46
C GLU A 81 -0.62 -11.45 -3.02
N SER A 82 0.56 -12.05 -2.79
CA SER A 82 1.78 -11.65 -3.48
C SER A 82 1.74 -11.95 -4.98
N LYS A 83 1.05 -13.03 -5.39
CA LYS A 83 0.77 -13.34 -6.80
C LYS A 83 -0.14 -12.29 -7.43
N ALA A 84 -1.20 -11.87 -6.74
CA ALA A 84 -2.06 -10.77 -7.17
C ALA A 84 -1.29 -9.44 -7.23
N ALA A 85 -0.43 -9.18 -6.25
CA ALA A 85 0.42 -8.00 -6.17
C ALA A 85 1.34 -7.87 -7.39
N VAL A 86 2.12 -8.92 -7.71
CA VAL A 86 3.03 -8.86 -8.87
C VAL A 86 2.29 -8.76 -10.20
N ALA A 87 1.09 -9.33 -10.34
CA ALA A 87 0.26 -9.14 -11.52
C ALA A 87 -0.25 -7.70 -11.65
N GLY A 88 -0.38 -6.98 -10.55
CA GLY A 88 -0.73 -5.56 -10.48
C GLY A 88 0.47 -4.61 -10.56
N GLY A 89 1.70 -5.14 -10.59
CA GLY A 89 2.92 -4.33 -10.63
C GLY A 89 3.52 -3.98 -9.26
N THR A 90 2.95 -4.50 -8.17
CA THR A 90 3.52 -4.35 -6.83
C THR A 90 4.62 -5.38 -6.62
N THR A 91 5.85 -4.91 -6.50
CA THR A 91 7.05 -5.75 -6.36
C THR A 91 7.52 -5.88 -4.92
N SER A 92 7.00 -5.02 -4.03
CA SER A 92 7.35 -5.02 -2.61
C SER A 92 6.13 -4.66 -1.77
N PHE A 93 5.99 -5.29 -0.60
CA PHE A 93 4.91 -4.97 0.32
C PHE A 93 5.37 -4.97 1.78
N MET A 94 4.62 -4.25 2.61
CA MET A 94 4.78 -4.23 4.07
C MET A 94 3.46 -4.64 4.73
N GLU A 95 3.47 -5.79 5.42
CA GLU A 95 2.25 -6.37 5.95
C GLU A 95 2.01 -6.03 7.42
N MET A 96 0.75 -5.75 7.72
CA MET A 96 0.26 -5.38 9.03
C MET A 96 0.23 -6.55 10.03
N PRO A 97 0.32 -6.26 11.36
CA PRO A 97 0.52 -7.28 12.39
C PRO A 97 -0.76 -7.98 12.86
N ASN A 98 -1.96 -7.56 12.42
CA ASN A 98 -3.25 -8.07 12.91
C ASN A 98 -3.67 -9.41 12.28
N THR A 99 -2.80 -10.37 12.40
CA THR A 99 -2.97 -11.80 12.03
C THR A 99 -3.40 -12.65 13.23
N ASN A 100 -3.42 -13.95 13.12
CA ASN A 100 -3.73 -14.87 14.22
C ASN A 100 -2.72 -16.05 14.26
N PRO A 101 -1.73 -16.07 15.19
CA PRO A 101 -1.53 -15.04 16.21
C PRO A 101 -1.16 -13.67 15.63
N GLN A 102 -1.33 -12.64 16.46
CA GLN A 102 -0.91 -11.26 16.13
C GLN A 102 0.62 -11.16 16.19
N THR A 103 1.22 -10.34 15.31
CA THR A 103 2.68 -10.15 15.29
C THR A 103 3.10 -9.14 16.36
N THR A 104 3.01 -9.53 17.63
CA THR A 104 3.27 -8.67 18.80
C THR A 104 4.44 -9.14 19.66
N THR A 105 5.08 -10.23 19.27
CA THR A 105 6.34 -10.75 19.85
C THR A 105 7.42 -10.84 18.78
N LEU A 106 8.69 -10.93 19.20
CA LEU A 106 9.81 -11.11 18.26
C LEU A 106 9.74 -12.46 17.58
N GLU A 107 9.25 -13.51 18.25
CA GLU A 107 9.08 -14.84 17.70
C GLU A 107 8.00 -14.87 16.61
N ASP A 108 6.82 -14.26 16.83
CA ASP A 108 5.77 -14.16 15.82
C ASP A 108 6.27 -13.42 14.56
N LEU A 109 7.08 -12.36 14.78
CA LEU A 109 7.68 -11.60 13.69
C LEU A 109 8.65 -12.48 12.87
N ASP A 110 9.54 -13.22 13.51
CA ASP A 110 10.50 -14.12 12.85
C ASP A 110 9.79 -15.27 12.11
N ASN A 111 8.76 -15.84 12.69
CA ASN A 111 7.91 -16.85 12.05
C ASN A 111 7.26 -16.30 10.77
N LYS A 112 6.77 -15.07 10.79
CA LYS A 112 6.16 -14.42 9.62
C LYS A 112 7.16 -14.22 8.49
N PHE A 113 8.38 -13.78 8.79
CA PHE A 113 9.46 -13.69 7.82
C PHE A 113 9.81 -15.06 7.22
N ALA A 114 9.86 -16.12 8.03
CA ALA A 114 10.12 -17.46 7.56
C ALA A 114 9.05 -17.97 6.57
N VAL A 115 7.77 -17.69 6.86
CA VAL A 115 6.67 -18.04 5.95
C VAL A 115 6.79 -17.30 4.62
N ALA A 116 7.07 -15.98 4.65
CA ALA A 116 7.19 -15.19 3.45
C ALA A 116 8.36 -15.61 2.56
N LYS A 117 9.49 -16.00 3.15
CA LYS A 117 10.65 -16.50 2.45
C LYS A 117 10.32 -17.66 1.52
N GLU A 118 9.43 -18.56 1.96
CA GLU A 118 9.05 -19.75 1.19
C GLU A 118 7.92 -19.46 0.17
N LYS A 119 7.04 -18.48 0.45
CA LYS A 119 5.78 -18.31 -0.27
C LYS A 119 5.72 -17.10 -1.17
N SER A 120 6.36 -15.97 -0.78
CA SER A 120 6.14 -14.69 -1.45
C SER A 120 6.80 -14.59 -2.82
N LEU A 121 6.06 -14.11 -3.83
CA LEU A 121 6.60 -13.75 -5.13
C LEU A 121 7.09 -12.30 -5.19
N ALA A 122 6.67 -11.46 -4.24
CA ALA A 122 7.10 -10.08 -4.09
C ALA A 122 8.05 -9.93 -2.89
N ASN A 123 8.89 -8.90 -2.88
CA ASN A 123 9.73 -8.56 -1.73
C ASN A 123 8.87 -8.13 -0.55
N TYR A 124 9.35 -8.30 0.68
CA TYR A 124 8.49 -8.16 1.85
C TYR A 124 9.20 -7.60 3.08
N SER A 125 8.44 -6.92 3.91
CA SER A 125 8.74 -6.68 5.31
C SER A 125 7.43 -6.67 6.13
N PHE A 126 7.57 -6.64 7.46
CA PHE A 126 6.45 -6.74 8.39
C PHE A 126 6.52 -5.65 9.44
N TYR A 127 5.35 -5.14 9.84
CA TYR A 127 5.22 -4.30 11.01
C TYR A 127 5.20 -5.12 12.27
N PHE A 128 5.85 -4.60 13.30
CA PHE A 128 5.66 -5.07 14.67
C PHE A 128 4.44 -4.39 15.29
N GLY A 129 3.53 -5.16 15.83
CA GLY A 129 2.32 -4.65 16.48
C GLY A 129 2.58 -4.19 17.89
N ALA A 130 2.36 -2.90 18.17
CA ALA A 130 2.36 -2.40 19.53
C ALA A 130 1.02 -2.70 20.22
N THR A 131 1.09 -2.92 21.53
CA THR A 131 -0.05 -3.16 22.44
C THR A 131 0.09 -2.31 23.68
N ASN A 132 -0.92 -2.33 24.57
CA ASN A 132 -0.83 -1.64 25.86
C ASN A 132 0.28 -2.18 26.79
N SER A 133 0.95 -3.30 26.44
CA SER A 133 1.86 -3.99 27.37
C SER A 133 3.18 -4.50 26.77
N ASN A 134 3.55 -4.10 25.52
CA ASN A 134 4.77 -4.64 24.89
C ASN A 134 5.79 -3.58 24.43
N ALA A 135 5.68 -2.35 24.93
CA ALA A 135 6.57 -1.26 24.51
C ALA A 135 8.07 -1.55 24.82
N GLU A 136 8.38 -2.36 25.84
CA GLU A 136 9.74 -2.77 26.22
C GLU A 136 10.42 -3.68 25.18
N LEU A 137 9.67 -4.23 24.23
CA LEU A 137 10.21 -5.02 23.12
C LEU A 137 10.70 -4.13 21.96
N LEU A 138 10.18 -2.89 21.84
CA LEU A 138 10.48 -2.03 20.71
C LEU A 138 11.97 -1.73 20.51
N PRO A 139 12.77 -1.43 21.58
CA PRO A 139 14.20 -1.22 21.44
C PRO A 139 14.98 -2.43 20.91
N LYS A 140 14.40 -3.64 20.98
CA LYS A 140 15.03 -4.89 20.53
C LYS A 140 14.78 -5.20 19.04
N LEU A 141 13.93 -4.41 18.36
CA LEU A 141 13.62 -4.61 16.94
C LEU A 141 14.86 -4.43 16.05
N ASN A 142 15.03 -5.33 15.09
CA ASN A 142 16.07 -5.18 14.07
C ASN A 142 15.67 -4.09 13.06
N LYS A 143 16.26 -2.90 13.23
CA LYS A 143 15.97 -1.71 12.42
C LYS A 143 16.23 -1.89 10.92
N LYS A 144 17.12 -2.82 10.53
CA LYS A 144 17.44 -3.11 9.14
C LYS A 144 16.47 -4.06 8.45
N ARG A 145 15.56 -4.68 9.22
CA ARG A 145 14.66 -5.74 8.73
C ARG A 145 13.17 -5.40 8.91
N VAL A 146 12.81 -4.75 10.01
CA VAL A 146 11.42 -4.45 10.40
C VAL A 146 11.01 -3.10 9.81
N CYS A 147 9.95 -3.03 9.01
CA CYS A 147 9.56 -1.78 8.35
C CYS A 147 9.10 -0.69 9.32
N GLY A 148 8.34 -1.02 10.36
CA GLY A 148 7.82 -0.06 11.32
C GLY A 148 7.15 -0.71 12.52
N VAL A 149 6.70 0.12 13.44
CA VAL A 149 5.84 -0.24 14.57
C VAL A 149 4.42 0.20 14.23
N LYS A 150 3.46 -0.73 14.20
CA LYS A 150 2.04 -0.42 13.97
C LYS A 150 1.31 -0.21 15.28
N VAL A 151 0.58 0.90 15.37
CA VAL A 151 -0.30 1.25 16.49
C VAL A 151 -1.74 1.41 15.98
N PHE A 152 -2.67 0.71 16.58
CA PHE A 152 -4.10 0.91 16.36
C PHE A 152 -4.64 1.82 17.47
N MET A 153 -4.88 3.10 17.13
CA MET A 153 -5.46 4.10 18.02
C MET A 153 -6.99 4.16 17.91
N GLY A 154 -7.59 3.19 17.24
CA GLY A 154 -9.00 2.96 17.02
C GLY A 154 -9.19 1.65 16.28
N SER A 155 -10.41 1.14 16.25
CA SER A 155 -10.89 0.02 15.42
C SER A 155 -9.88 -1.08 15.08
N SER A 156 -9.54 -1.91 16.05
CA SER A 156 -8.67 -3.07 15.81
C SER A 156 -9.45 -4.39 15.83
N THR A 157 -9.01 -5.34 15.01
CA THR A 157 -9.38 -6.75 15.16
C THR A 157 -8.52 -7.39 16.26
N GLY A 158 -9.15 -8.04 17.22
CA GLY A 158 -8.48 -8.65 18.36
C GLY A 158 -8.09 -7.64 19.45
N ASN A 159 -7.07 -7.96 20.24
CA ASN A 159 -6.64 -7.15 21.39
C ASN A 159 -5.45 -6.23 21.02
N MET A 160 -5.53 -5.53 19.89
CA MET A 160 -4.44 -4.64 19.44
C MET A 160 -4.76 -3.15 19.60
N LEU A 161 -5.91 -2.79 20.13
CA LEU A 161 -6.23 -1.40 20.42
C LEU A 161 -5.27 -0.88 21.52
N VAL A 162 -4.63 0.25 21.24
CA VAL A 162 -3.82 0.97 22.21
C VAL A 162 -4.58 2.23 22.60
N ASP A 163 -5.26 2.16 23.72
CA ASP A 163 -6.16 3.19 24.25
C ASP A 163 -5.69 3.81 25.59
N GLN A 164 -4.64 3.24 26.19
CA GLN A 164 -4.04 3.76 27.42
C GLN A 164 -3.01 4.85 27.08
N THR A 165 -3.18 6.03 27.66
CA THR A 165 -2.30 7.19 27.43
C THR A 165 -0.83 6.87 27.74
N GLU A 166 -0.58 6.19 28.88
CA GLU A 166 0.76 5.80 29.32
C GLU A 166 1.42 4.82 28.33
N ALA A 167 0.65 3.90 27.75
CA ALA A 167 1.14 2.96 26.75
C ALA A 167 1.48 3.69 25.44
N LEU A 168 0.60 4.59 24.98
CA LEU A 168 0.89 5.44 23.80
C LEU A 168 2.16 6.26 24.00
N GLU A 169 2.31 6.97 25.12
CA GLU A 169 3.52 7.74 25.43
C GLU A 169 4.76 6.84 25.46
N SER A 170 4.66 5.66 26.07
CA SER A 170 5.77 4.70 26.12
C SER A 170 6.19 4.22 24.73
N ILE A 171 5.22 3.90 23.86
CA ILE A 171 5.47 3.47 22.47
C ILE A 171 6.17 4.58 21.68
N PHE A 172 5.62 5.81 21.70
CA PHE A 172 6.21 6.93 20.98
C PHE A 172 7.61 7.26 21.50
N LYS A 173 7.84 7.18 22.81
CA LYS A 173 9.15 7.42 23.43
C LYS A 173 10.20 6.35 23.09
N GLN A 174 9.80 5.08 23.00
CA GLN A 174 10.72 3.94 22.92
C GLN A 174 10.93 3.40 21.50
N SER A 175 10.04 3.73 20.54
CA SER A 175 10.18 3.20 19.19
C SER A 175 11.47 3.68 18.53
N PRO A 176 12.36 2.75 18.11
CA PRO A 176 13.61 3.11 17.45
C PRO A 176 13.45 3.33 15.94
N ILE A 177 12.25 3.12 15.41
CA ILE A 177 11.89 3.17 13.98
C ILE A 177 10.55 3.87 13.80
N LEU A 178 10.13 4.10 12.56
CA LEU A 178 8.88 4.75 12.19
C LEU A 178 7.68 4.07 12.88
N ILE A 179 6.77 4.89 13.43
CA ILE A 179 5.49 4.47 13.99
C ILE A 179 4.42 4.73 12.93
N ALA A 180 3.69 3.70 12.54
CA ALA A 180 2.55 3.79 11.63
C ALA A 180 1.24 3.66 12.42
N THR A 181 0.32 4.63 12.28
CA THR A 181 -0.90 4.67 13.10
C THR A 181 -2.17 4.57 12.28
N HIS A 182 -3.11 3.74 12.74
CA HIS A 182 -4.52 3.85 12.38
C HIS A 182 -5.18 4.82 13.37
N CYS A 183 -5.79 5.89 12.87
CA CYS A 183 -6.28 6.99 13.68
C CYS A 183 -7.79 7.17 13.53
N GLU A 184 -8.56 6.69 14.50
CA GLU A 184 -9.98 6.97 14.67
C GLU A 184 -10.33 7.03 16.16
N ASP A 185 -11.08 8.04 16.60
CA ASP A 185 -11.48 8.21 17.99
C ASP A 185 -12.67 7.29 18.33
N GLU A 186 -12.43 6.28 19.16
CA GLU A 186 -13.41 5.26 19.49
C GLU A 186 -14.61 5.83 20.27
N ALA A 187 -14.40 6.86 21.08
CA ALA A 187 -15.48 7.50 21.86
C ALA A 187 -16.49 8.18 20.90
N THR A 188 -15.99 8.92 19.92
CA THR A 188 -16.81 9.56 18.88
C THR A 188 -17.56 8.52 18.05
N ILE A 189 -16.87 7.46 17.62
CA ILE A 189 -17.49 6.38 16.81
C ILE A 189 -18.59 5.69 17.61
N THR A 190 -18.34 5.36 18.87
CA THR A 190 -19.31 4.69 19.74
C THR A 190 -20.55 5.57 19.96
N ALA A 191 -20.38 6.87 20.19
CA ALA A 191 -21.48 7.81 20.34
C ALA A 191 -22.34 7.88 19.06
N ASN A 192 -21.69 8.04 17.89
CA ASN A 192 -22.37 8.07 16.60
C ASN A 192 -23.10 6.76 16.30
N LEU A 193 -22.43 5.63 16.54
CA LEU A 193 -23.02 4.31 16.32
C LEU A 193 -24.27 4.10 17.19
N LYS A 194 -24.23 4.51 18.46
CA LYS A 194 -25.37 4.44 19.38
C LYS A 194 -26.54 5.29 18.87
N GLU A 195 -26.28 6.50 18.37
CA GLU A 195 -27.29 7.37 17.78
C GLU A 195 -27.96 6.69 16.59
N TYR A 196 -27.16 6.18 15.63
CA TYR A 196 -27.69 5.56 14.42
C TYR A 196 -28.38 4.22 14.70
N HIS A 197 -27.88 3.44 15.65
CA HIS A 197 -28.57 2.22 16.11
C HIS A 197 -29.91 2.53 16.77
N SER A 198 -30.01 3.61 17.53
CA SER A 198 -31.29 4.06 18.10
C SER A 198 -32.31 4.44 17.05
N LYS A 199 -31.89 4.95 15.89
CA LYS A 199 -32.76 5.38 14.77
C LYS A 199 -33.17 4.22 13.86
N TYR A 200 -32.26 3.27 13.60
CA TYR A 200 -32.41 2.28 12.52
C TYR A 200 -32.32 0.83 13.00
N GLY A 201 -32.04 0.59 14.30
CA GLY A 201 -31.79 -0.74 14.84
C GLY A 201 -30.65 -1.45 14.11
N ASP A 202 -30.76 -2.76 13.91
CA ASP A 202 -29.78 -3.56 13.16
C ASP A 202 -29.81 -3.30 11.63
N GLY A 203 -30.79 -2.55 11.14
CA GLY A 203 -30.99 -2.22 9.74
C GLY A 203 -30.19 -0.98 9.26
N ILE A 204 -29.10 -0.61 9.92
CA ILE A 204 -28.24 0.50 9.48
C ILE A 204 -27.74 0.24 8.05
N ALA A 205 -28.01 1.18 7.14
CA ALA A 205 -27.54 1.13 5.77
C ALA A 205 -26.05 1.55 5.69
N PHE A 206 -25.28 0.96 4.77
CA PHE A 206 -23.84 1.26 4.61
C PHE A 206 -23.55 2.72 4.29
N ARG A 207 -24.48 3.48 3.67
CA ARG A 207 -24.34 4.91 3.43
C ARG A 207 -24.14 5.75 4.69
N TYR A 208 -24.47 5.23 5.87
CA TYR A 208 -24.24 5.90 7.15
C TYR A 208 -22.84 5.61 7.73
N HIS A 209 -22.06 4.74 7.10
CA HIS A 209 -20.72 4.42 7.55
C HIS A 209 -19.80 5.65 7.69
N PRO A 210 -19.74 6.60 6.71
CA PRO A 210 -18.93 7.81 6.84
C PRO A 210 -19.43 8.80 7.90
N ILE A 211 -20.68 8.70 8.33
CA ILE A 211 -21.22 9.54 9.41
C ILE A 211 -20.89 8.93 10.77
N ILE A 212 -21.01 7.60 10.89
CA ILE A 212 -20.65 6.87 12.11
C ILE A 212 -19.14 6.99 12.36
N ARG A 213 -18.33 6.70 11.35
CA ARG A 213 -16.86 6.88 11.35
C ARG A 213 -16.51 8.22 10.72
N SER A 214 -16.83 9.27 11.47
CA SER A 214 -16.87 10.65 10.98
C SER A 214 -15.49 11.26 10.75
N GLU A 215 -15.46 12.38 10.03
CA GLU A 215 -14.29 13.23 9.88
C GLU A 215 -13.69 13.63 11.24
N GLU A 216 -14.56 13.95 12.20
CA GLU A 216 -14.15 14.37 13.55
C GLU A 216 -13.43 13.23 14.28
N ALA A 217 -13.91 11.99 14.16
CA ALA A 217 -13.24 10.82 14.77
C ALA A 217 -11.81 10.64 14.22
N CYS A 218 -11.61 10.81 12.92
CA CYS A 218 -10.28 10.77 12.31
C CYS A 218 -9.41 11.92 12.82
N PHE A 219 -9.90 13.15 12.77
CA PHE A 219 -9.15 14.36 13.11
C PHE A 219 -8.70 14.39 14.58
N ILE A 220 -9.54 13.98 15.52
CA ILE A 220 -9.20 13.91 16.95
C ILE A 220 -8.03 12.95 17.16
N SER A 221 -8.13 11.74 16.62
CA SER A 221 -7.11 10.70 16.80
C SER A 221 -5.80 11.04 16.08
N SER A 222 -5.87 11.54 14.82
CA SER A 222 -4.69 11.99 14.08
C SER A 222 -3.99 13.16 14.76
N SER A 223 -4.74 14.12 15.34
CA SER A 223 -4.18 15.24 16.11
C SER A 223 -3.44 14.76 17.36
N LEU A 224 -3.99 13.76 18.05
CA LEU A 224 -3.32 13.14 19.20
C LEU A 224 -2.01 12.46 18.78
N ALA A 225 -2.01 11.66 17.71
CA ALA A 225 -0.81 11.00 17.22
C ALA A 225 0.28 12.02 16.83
N VAL A 226 -0.10 13.09 16.12
CA VAL A 226 0.81 14.20 15.76
C VAL A 226 1.38 14.90 17.00
N SER A 227 0.58 15.13 18.03
CA SER A 227 1.03 15.75 19.28
C SER A 227 2.04 14.87 20.02
N LEU A 228 1.80 13.57 20.07
CA LEU A 228 2.73 12.59 20.66
C LEU A 228 4.05 12.51 19.89
N ALA A 229 3.98 12.48 18.56
CA ALA A 229 5.18 12.47 17.72
C ALA A 229 6.04 13.71 17.93
N LYS A 230 5.44 14.89 18.01
CA LYS A 230 6.13 16.14 18.33
C LYS A 230 6.72 16.14 19.73
N LYS A 231 5.97 15.65 20.73
CA LYS A 231 6.38 15.58 22.14
C LYS A 231 7.63 14.72 22.34
N PHE A 232 7.69 13.57 21.67
CA PHE A 232 8.76 12.58 21.83
C PHE A 232 9.79 12.59 20.69
N ASN A 233 9.66 13.50 19.71
CA ASN A 233 10.48 13.57 18.50
C ASN A 233 10.55 12.23 17.76
N SER A 234 9.41 11.55 17.61
CA SER A 234 9.29 10.23 17.03
C SER A 234 8.85 10.34 15.57
N ARG A 235 9.40 9.52 14.67
CA ARG A 235 8.95 9.46 13.29
C ARG A 235 7.56 8.82 13.24
N LEU A 236 6.58 9.56 12.69
CA LEU A 236 5.19 9.15 12.57
C LEU A 236 4.76 9.08 11.12
N HIS A 237 4.01 8.04 10.78
CA HIS A 237 3.30 7.89 9.52
C HIS A 237 1.82 7.64 9.80
N ILE A 238 0.95 8.58 9.43
CA ILE A 238 -0.49 8.40 9.57
C ILE A 238 -0.99 7.69 8.33
N LEU A 239 -1.53 6.49 8.52
CA LEU A 239 -2.02 5.62 7.46
C LEU A 239 -3.40 6.07 6.96
N HIS A 240 -3.72 5.74 5.70
CA HIS A 240 -5.05 5.82 5.08
C HIS A 240 -5.86 7.07 5.45
N LEU A 241 -5.30 8.28 5.28
CA LEU A 241 -6.09 9.52 5.42
C LEU A 241 -7.35 9.44 4.59
N SER A 242 -8.47 9.86 5.17
CA SER A 242 -9.77 9.78 4.51
C SER A 242 -10.51 11.12 4.48
N THR A 243 -9.97 12.17 5.11
CA THR A 243 -10.66 13.48 5.23
C THR A 243 -9.77 14.64 4.79
N GLY A 244 -10.39 15.66 4.22
CA GLY A 244 -9.72 16.92 3.89
C GLY A 244 -9.27 17.72 5.12
N LYS A 245 -9.97 17.57 6.25
CA LYS A 245 -9.67 18.26 7.51
C LYS A 245 -8.32 17.88 8.08
N GLU A 246 -7.95 16.60 7.99
CA GLU A 246 -6.67 16.06 8.49
C GLU A 246 -5.47 16.67 7.77
N LEU A 247 -5.60 17.18 6.52
CA LEU A 247 -4.50 17.77 5.75
C LEU A 247 -3.82 18.93 6.47
N SER A 248 -4.54 19.64 7.34
CA SER A 248 -4.01 20.74 8.17
C SER A 248 -2.93 20.31 9.17
N LEU A 249 -2.77 19.00 9.40
CA LEU A 249 -1.79 18.43 10.33
C LEU A 249 -0.41 18.24 9.70
N PHE A 250 -0.29 18.33 8.36
CA PHE A 250 0.90 17.95 7.60
C PHE A 250 1.57 19.16 6.95
N ASP A 251 2.87 19.02 6.72
CA ASP A 251 3.71 20.05 6.10
C ASP A 251 4.09 19.65 4.67
N SER A 252 3.94 20.58 3.74
CA SER A 252 4.30 20.42 2.32
C SER A 252 5.67 20.96 1.95
N ASN A 253 6.33 21.72 2.84
CA ASN A 253 7.55 22.46 2.53
C ASN A 253 8.83 21.67 2.87
N THR A 254 8.74 20.78 3.86
CA THR A 254 9.88 19.94 4.28
C THR A 254 10.07 18.80 3.29
N PRO A 255 11.29 18.54 2.77
CA PRO A 255 11.59 17.35 1.97
C PRO A 255 11.22 16.06 2.72
N LEU A 256 10.72 15.06 2.00
CA LEU A 256 10.18 13.82 2.58
C LEU A 256 11.16 13.15 3.56
N GLU A 257 12.44 13.09 3.19
CA GLU A 257 13.47 12.44 4.00
C GLU A 257 13.74 13.14 5.33
N GLN A 258 13.31 14.41 5.46
CA GLN A 258 13.46 15.23 6.65
C GLN A 258 12.15 15.36 7.44
N LYS A 259 11.01 14.92 6.89
CA LYS A 259 9.74 14.96 7.60
C LYS A 259 9.75 14.04 8.81
N LEU A 260 9.37 14.58 9.96
CA LEU A 260 9.10 13.82 11.18
C LEU A 260 7.73 13.11 11.08
N ILE A 261 6.77 13.79 10.48
CA ILE A 261 5.38 13.35 10.37
C ILE A 261 5.01 13.29 8.89
N THR A 262 4.54 12.15 8.44
CA THR A 262 4.16 11.85 7.06
C THR A 262 2.76 11.28 7.00
N ALA A 263 2.16 11.30 5.82
CA ALA A 263 0.80 10.86 5.58
C ALA A 263 0.70 9.91 4.40
N GLU A 264 -0.20 8.94 4.53
CA GLU A 264 -0.59 8.03 3.47
C GLU A 264 -2.05 8.24 3.09
N VAL A 265 -2.39 7.99 1.83
CA VAL A 265 -3.77 7.83 1.36
C VAL A 265 -3.90 6.49 0.64
N CYS A 266 -5.02 5.82 0.81
CA CYS A 266 -5.27 4.60 0.04
C CYS A 266 -6.04 4.88 -1.26
N VAL A 267 -5.75 4.07 -2.27
CA VAL A 267 -6.35 4.18 -3.61
C VAL A 267 -7.88 4.26 -3.57
N HIS A 268 -8.53 3.49 -2.69
CA HIS A 268 -9.99 3.51 -2.57
C HIS A 268 -10.55 4.85 -2.03
N HIS A 269 -9.79 5.62 -1.21
CA HIS A 269 -10.18 6.97 -0.79
C HIS A 269 -10.00 8.03 -1.89
N LEU A 270 -9.17 7.77 -2.91
CA LEU A 270 -9.01 8.61 -4.09
C LEU A 270 -10.00 8.25 -5.21
N TRP A 271 -10.53 7.02 -5.19
CA TRP A 271 -11.41 6.49 -6.23
C TRP A 271 -12.89 6.66 -5.91
N PHE A 272 -13.33 6.27 -4.71
CA PHE A 272 -14.72 6.27 -4.27
C PHE A 272 -15.08 7.50 -3.44
N ASN A 273 -16.38 7.78 -3.36
CA ASN A 273 -16.97 8.74 -2.44
C ASN A 273 -18.22 8.18 -1.75
N ASP A 274 -18.83 8.93 -0.84
CA ASP A 274 -19.97 8.52 -0.03
C ASP A 274 -21.23 8.10 -0.82
N LYS A 275 -21.41 8.61 -2.05
CA LYS A 275 -22.54 8.25 -2.91
C LYS A 275 -22.43 6.82 -3.43
N ASP A 276 -21.21 6.29 -3.55
CA ASP A 276 -20.96 4.94 -4.03
C ASP A 276 -21.49 3.87 -3.06
N TYR A 277 -21.72 4.21 -1.78
CA TYR A 277 -22.35 3.28 -0.84
C TYR A 277 -23.77 2.84 -1.26
N ASP A 278 -24.48 3.67 -2.02
CA ASP A 278 -25.84 3.32 -2.47
C ASP A 278 -25.84 2.16 -3.47
N THR A 279 -24.77 1.98 -4.23
CA THR A 279 -24.62 0.93 -5.24
C THR A 279 -23.69 -0.19 -4.81
N LEU A 280 -22.58 0.12 -4.13
CA LEU A 280 -21.54 -0.83 -3.75
C LEU A 280 -21.69 -1.36 -2.33
N GLY A 281 -22.38 -0.63 -1.44
CA GLY A 281 -22.70 -1.06 -0.08
C GLY A 281 -21.49 -1.58 0.70
N TRP A 282 -21.56 -2.85 1.11
CA TRP A 282 -20.50 -3.52 1.86
C TRP A 282 -19.15 -3.63 1.12
N LYS A 283 -19.14 -3.57 -0.21
CA LYS A 283 -17.91 -3.67 -1.02
C LYS A 283 -16.92 -2.54 -0.73
N ILE A 284 -17.42 -1.38 -0.32
CA ILE A 284 -16.58 -0.22 0.01
C ILE A 284 -16.60 0.16 1.50
N LYS A 285 -17.00 -0.77 2.37
CA LYS A 285 -16.88 -0.59 3.82
C LYS A 285 -15.45 -0.83 4.26
N TRP A 286 -14.68 0.25 4.47
CA TRP A 286 -13.34 0.29 5.07
C TRP A 286 -13.34 1.07 6.39
N ASN A 287 -12.31 0.95 7.17
CA ASN A 287 -11.98 1.77 8.33
C ASN A 287 -10.58 2.38 8.12
N PRO A 288 -10.45 3.71 7.99
CA PRO A 288 -11.52 4.72 7.96
C PRO A 288 -12.47 4.56 6.77
N SER A 289 -13.69 5.07 6.93
CA SER A 289 -14.71 5.00 5.88
C SER A 289 -14.33 5.85 4.67
N VAL A 290 -14.79 5.46 3.49
CA VAL A 290 -14.84 6.34 2.32
C VAL A 290 -15.73 7.54 2.65
N LYS A 291 -15.24 8.77 2.43
CA LYS A 291 -15.88 10.03 2.83
C LYS A 291 -16.56 10.73 1.63
N THR A 292 -16.87 12.00 1.82
CA THR A 292 -17.56 12.81 0.82
C THR A 292 -16.72 13.05 -0.44
N GLU A 293 -17.37 13.48 -1.53
CA GLU A 293 -16.66 13.92 -2.75
C GLU A 293 -15.71 15.09 -2.47
N ASN A 294 -16.07 16.00 -1.55
CA ASN A 294 -15.19 17.09 -1.17
C ASN A 294 -13.92 16.59 -0.47
N ASP A 295 -14.04 15.58 0.39
CA ASP A 295 -12.88 14.95 1.02
C ASP A 295 -12.00 14.26 -0.03
N ARG A 296 -12.58 13.48 -0.95
CA ARG A 296 -11.86 12.82 -2.05
C ARG A 296 -11.05 13.82 -2.88
N LEU A 297 -11.68 14.94 -3.27
CA LEU A 297 -11.01 16.00 -4.04
C LEU A 297 -9.90 16.68 -3.21
N ALA A 298 -10.15 16.92 -1.93
CA ALA A 298 -9.14 17.49 -1.03
C ALA A 298 -7.92 16.56 -0.86
N LEU A 299 -8.15 15.24 -0.76
CA LEU A 299 -7.05 14.25 -0.71
C LEU A 299 -6.23 14.24 -2.00
N ILE A 300 -6.88 14.34 -3.18
CA ILE A 300 -6.19 14.46 -4.47
C ILE A 300 -5.33 15.74 -4.51
N GLU A 301 -5.86 16.87 -4.06
CA GLU A 301 -5.06 18.10 -3.97
C GLU A 301 -3.93 17.99 -2.93
N GLY A 302 -4.19 17.37 -1.78
CA GLY A 302 -3.17 17.09 -0.77
C GLY A 302 -2.01 16.23 -1.32
N LEU A 303 -2.32 15.26 -2.16
CA LEU A 303 -1.32 14.41 -2.84
C LEU A 303 -0.46 15.22 -3.81
N LYS A 304 -1.09 16.10 -4.63
CA LYS A 304 -0.41 16.98 -5.59
C LYS A 304 0.54 17.98 -4.91
N HIS A 305 0.16 18.45 -3.74
CA HIS A 305 0.89 19.47 -2.99
C HIS A 305 1.81 18.92 -1.89
N ASN A 306 2.11 17.60 -1.88
CA ASN A 306 2.99 16.94 -0.92
C ASN A 306 2.58 17.08 0.56
N LEU A 307 1.29 17.34 0.83
CA LEU A 307 0.70 17.17 2.16
C LEU A 307 0.53 15.67 2.47
N ILE A 308 0.23 14.87 1.43
CA ILE A 308 0.21 13.41 1.47
C ILE A 308 1.44 12.88 0.74
N ASP A 309 2.16 12.00 1.39
CA ASP A 309 3.48 11.55 0.95
C ASP A 309 3.43 10.25 0.13
N VAL A 310 2.59 9.30 0.50
CA VAL A 310 2.54 7.94 -0.05
C VAL A 310 1.12 7.55 -0.46
N VAL A 311 1.02 6.71 -1.48
CA VAL A 311 -0.22 6.01 -1.87
C VAL A 311 -0.04 4.52 -1.65
N ALA A 312 -0.92 3.94 -0.83
CA ALA A 312 -0.99 2.52 -0.51
C ALA A 312 -2.36 1.92 -0.84
N THR A 313 -2.62 0.68 -0.42
CA THR A 313 -3.88 0.02 -0.74
C THR A 313 -4.79 -0.23 0.46
N ASP A 314 -4.26 -0.42 1.64
CA ASP A 314 -4.97 -1.07 2.74
C ASP A 314 -5.70 -2.33 2.24
N HIS A 315 -4.96 -3.12 1.43
CA HIS A 315 -5.46 -4.38 0.89
C HIS A 315 -5.81 -5.32 2.05
N ALA A 316 -7.10 -5.42 2.36
CA ALA A 316 -7.61 -6.11 3.54
C ALA A 316 -8.77 -7.06 3.16
N PRO A 317 -8.47 -8.18 2.47
CA PRO A 317 -9.48 -9.07 1.94
C PRO A 317 -10.26 -9.81 3.03
N HIS A 318 -11.54 -10.03 2.74
CA HIS A 318 -12.48 -10.87 3.47
C HIS A 318 -13.27 -11.70 2.47
N LEU A 319 -13.82 -12.83 2.87
CA LEU A 319 -14.70 -13.60 1.98
C LEU A 319 -15.96 -12.79 1.64
N GLU A 320 -16.48 -12.96 0.43
CA GLU A 320 -17.73 -12.32 0.02
C GLU A 320 -18.88 -12.67 0.98
N SER A 321 -18.95 -13.92 1.45
CA SER A 321 -19.94 -14.38 2.44
C SER A 321 -19.82 -13.72 3.81
N GLU A 322 -18.62 -13.30 4.22
CA GLU A 322 -18.40 -12.53 5.44
C GLU A 322 -18.81 -11.07 5.25
N LYS A 323 -18.52 -10.50 4.10
CA LYS A 323 -18.81 -9.10 3.76
C LYS A 323 -20.29 -8.85 3.48
N ASN A 324 -20.94 -9.73 2.73
CA ASN A 324 -22.34 -9.60 2.34
C ASN A 324 -23.29 -9.94 3.48
N GLN A 325 -23.19 -9.18 4.56
CA GLN A 325 -23.95 -9.27 5.79
C GLN A 325 -24.56 -7.91 6.14
N GLY A 326 -25.37 -7.84 7.19
CA GLY A 326 -25.81 -6.58 7.75
C GLY A 326 -24.64 -5.73 8.28
N TYR A 327 -24.88 -4.45 8.48
CA TYR A 327 -23.84 -3.46 8.80
C TYR A 327 -22.90 -3.91 9.94
N PHE A 328 -23.45 -4.44 11.04
CA PHE A 328 -22.66 -4.86 12.22
C PHE A 328 -21.81 -6.11 11.96
N SER A 329 -22.32 -7.05 11.19
CA SER A 329 -21.64 -8.33 10.91
C SER A 329 -20.67 -8.26 9.75
N SER A 330 -20.82 -7.27 8.85
CA SER A 330 -19.92 -7.07 7.73
C SER A 330 -18.57 -6.50 8.19
N PRO A 331 -17.44 -7.22 8.08
CA PRO A 331 -16.14 -6.68 8.46
C PRO A 331 -15.72 -5.55 7.51
N SER A 332 -14.89 -4.62 8.00
CA SER A 332 -14.29 -3.55 7.20
C SER A 332 -13.02 -4.03 6.51
N GLY A 333 -12.81 -3.58 5.27
CA GLY A 333 -11.69 -3.94 4.41
C GLY A 333 -12.12 -4.57 3.08
N GLY A 334 -11.27 -4.53 2.09
CA GLY A 334 -11.49 -5.10 0.76
C GLY A 334 -10.19 -5.26 -0.02
N PRO A 335 -10.20 -6.01 -1.14
CA PRO A 335 -9.01 -6.25 -1.96
C PRO A 335 -8.75 -5.08 -2.92
N MET A 336 -7.47 -4.63 -3.03
CA MET A 336 -7.06 -3.54 -3.92
C MET A 336 -5.70 -3.75 -4.61
N VAL A 337 -4.78 -4.58 -4.05
CA VAL A 337 -3.37 -4.62 -4.46
C VAL A 337 -3.15 -4.95 -5.95
N GLN A 338 -3.98 -5.81 -6.56
CA GLN A 338 -3.87 -6.17 -7.99
C GLN A 338 -4.16 -4.99 -8.94
N HIS A 339 -4.94 -4.02 -8.51
CA HIS A 339 -5.45 -2.96 -9.38
C HIS A 339 -4.97 -1.56 -8.99
N SER A 340 -4.15 -1.44 -7.93
CA SER A 340 -3.75 -0.17 -7.36
C SER A 340 -3.03 0.75 -8.34
N LEU A 341 -1.97 0.25 -9.00
CA LEU A 341 -1.22 1.00 -10.02
C LEU A 341 -2.14 1.44 -11.17
N LEU A 342 -2.95 0.52 -11.68
CA LEU A 342 -3.82 0.79 -12.82
C LEU A 342 -4.95 1.78 -12.48
N ALA A 343 -5.48 1.72 -11.26
CA ALA A 343 -6.47 2.70 -10.78
C ALA A 343 -5.85 4.11 -10.68
N MET A 344 -4.61 4.22 -10.18
CA MET A 344 -3.90 5.50 -10.14
C MET A 344 -3.57 6.02 -11.55
N LEU A 345 -3.21 5.15 -12.49
CA LEU A 345 -3.01 5.52 -13.89
C LEU A 345 -4.31 6.00 -14.54
N GLU A 346 -5.44 5.38 -14.23
CA GLU A 346 -6.77 5.81 -14.69
C GLU A 346 -7.13 7.21 -14.15
N LEU A 347 -6.84 7.49 -12.86
CA LEU A 347 -7.03 8.82 -12.28
C LEU A 347 -6.11 9.87 -12.95
N ALA A 348 -4.88 9.51 -13.26
CA ALA A 348 -3.96 10.37 -14.00
C ALA A 348 -4.48 10.65 -15.42
N GLN A 349 -4.98 9.63 -16.13
CA GLN A 349 -5.58 9.80 -17.46
C GLN A 349 -6.84 10.69 -17.43
N LYS A 350 -7.63 10.64 -16.36
CA LYS A 350 -8.77 11.55 -16.13
C LYS A 350 -8.35 12.99 -15.79
N GLY A 351 -7.04 13.26 -15.69
CA GLY A 351 -6.48 14.60 -15.49
C GLY A 351 -6.41 15.05 -14.04
N HIS A 352 -6.56 14.16 -13.07
CA HIS A 352 -6.47 14.52 -11.65
C HIS A 352 -5.03 14.92 -11.26
N PHE A 353 -4.02 14.29 -11.83
CA PHE A 353 -2.60 14.58 -11.60
C PHE A 353 -1.74 14.00 -12.74
N PRO A 354 -0.47 14.44 -12.90
CA PRO A 354 0.42 13.90 -13.92
C PRO A 354 0.84 12.46 -13.57
N ILE A 355 1.17 11.69 -14.62
CA ILE A 355 1.53 10.27 -14.46
C ILE A 355 2.81 10.07 -13.64
N GLU A 356 3.73 11.03 -13.68
CA GLU A 356 4.97 11.03 -12.90
C GLU A 356 4.70 11.02 -11.40
N LEU A 357 3.58 11.61 -10.97
CA LEU A 357 3.16 11.58 -9.57
C LEU A 357 2.81 10.16 -9.10
N VAL A 358 2.34 9.29 -10.00
CA VAL A 358 2.07 7.88 -9.69
C VAL A 358 3.38 7.17 -9.31
N ALA A 359 4.46 7.34 -10.11
CA ALA A 359 5.76 6.79 -9.78
C ALA A 359 6.32 7.38 -8.47
N GLU A 360 6.18 8.71 -8.27
CA GLU A 360 6.65 9.36 -7.04
C GLU A 360 5.95 8.79 -5.81
N LYS A 361 4.62 8.69 -5.81
CA LYS A 361 3.83 8.36 -4.62
C LYS A 361 3.72 6.86 -4.32
N MET A 362 3.88 6.00 -5.34
CA MET A 362 3.78 4.54 -5.17
C MET A 362 5.12 3.81 -5.21
N CYS A 363 6.21 4.47 -5.68
CA CYS A 363 7.52 3.82 -5.80
C CYS A 363 8.60 4.57 -5.04
N HIS A 364 8.82 5.86 -5.38
CA HIS A 364 9.93 6.65 -4.82
C HIS A 364 9.69 7.04 -3.37
N ALA A 365 8.51 7.58 -3.07
CA ALA A 365 8.19 8.07 -1.74
C ALA A 365 8.21 6.98 -0.67
N PRO A 366 7.59 5.80 -0.84
CA PRO A 366 7.73 4.74 0.16
C PRO A 366 9.18 4.26 0.30
N ALA A 367 9.96 4.18 -0.79
CA ALA A 367 11.38 3.81 -0.69
C ALA A 367 12.19 4.82 0.14
N LYS A 368 11.97 6.13 -0.05
CA LYS A 368 12.61 7.20 0.71
C LYS A 368 12.14 7.21 2.17
N LEU A 369 10.82 7.16 2.39
CA LEU A 369 10.21 7.23 3.71
C LEU A 369 10.72 6.14 4.65
N TYR A 370 10.78 4.90 4.16
CA TYR A 370 11.24 3.76 4.95
C TYR A 370 12.76 3.56 4.88
N GLY A 371 13.45 4.22 3.96
CA GLY A 371 14.88 4.04 3.74
C GLY A 371 15.20 2.67 3.14
N ILE A 372 14.41 2.21 2.15
CA ILE A 372 14.61 0.92 1.50
C ILE A 372 15.85 0.97 0.61
N GLU A 373 16.78 0.03 0.81
CA GLU A 373 18.03 0.00 0.07
C GLU A 373 17.84 -0.36 -1.40
N LYS A 374 18.28 0.52 -2.31
CA LYS A 374 18.40 0.29 -3.76
C LYS A 374 17.14 -0.23 -4.46
N ARG A 375 15.94 0.16 -4.00
CA ARG A 375 14.65 -0.15 -4.60
C ARG A 375 13.81 1.11 -4.80
N GLY A 376 12.71 0.99 -5.53
CA GLY A 376 11.76 2.08 -5.79
C GLY A 376 12.20 3.08 -6.86
N PHE A 377 13.30 2.84 -7.57
CA PHE A 377 13.85 3.69 -8.63
C PHE A 377 14.41 2.86 -9.78
N ILE A 378 14.33 3.40 -11.01
CA ILE A 378 15.07 2.88 -12.15
C ILE A 378 16.41 3.63 -12.20
N ARG A 379 17.44 3.03 -11.60
CA ARG A 379 18.82 3.58 -11.54
C ARG A 379 19.86 2.47 -11.71
N GLU A 380 20.99 2.80 -12.33
CA GLU A 380 22.14 1.87 -12.40
C GLU A 380 22.61 1.51 -10.98
N GLY A 381 22.84 0.22 -10.72
CA GLY A 381 23.20 -0.33 -9.42
C GLY A 381 22.04 -0.60 -8.45
N TYR A 382 20.80 -0.35 -8.86
CA TYR A 382 19.59 -0.67 -8.10
C TYR A 382 19.04 -2.04 -8.52
N PHE A 383 18.28 -2.65 -7.62
CA PHE A 383 17.54 -3.87 -7.97
C PHE A 383 16.59 -3.60 -9.13
N ALA A 384 16.52 -4.54 -10.06
CA ALA A 384 15.61 -4.48 -11.19
C ALA A 384 14.21 -4.97 -10.77
N ASP A 385 13.56 -4.19 -9.91
CA ASP A 385 12.13 -4.28 -9.62
C ASP A 385 11.44 -3.32 -10.59
N ILE A 386 10.83 -3.86 -11.65
CA ILE A 386 10.36 -3.09 -12.80
C ILE A 386 8.98 -3.58 -13.22
N VAL A 387 8.12 -2.63 -13.60
CA VAL A 387 6.79 -2.90 -14.15
C VAL A 387 6.68 -2.35 -15.55
N VAL A 388 6.25 -3.18 -16.50
CA VAL A 388 5.92 -2.78 -17.86
C VAL A 388 4.41 -2.71 -18.01
N VAL A 389 3.92 -1.55 -18.39
CA VAL A 389 2.49 -1.26 -18.57
C VAL A 389 2.20 -0.98 -20.04
N ASP A 390 1.15 -1.57 -20.56
CA ASP A 390 0.56 -1.23 -21.85
C ASP A 390 -0.50 -0.14 -21.66
N PRO A 391 -0.25 1.12 -22.05
CA PRO A 391 -1.19 2.22 -21.85
C PRO A 391 -2.37 2.20 -22.84
N ALA A 392 -2.37 1.31 -23.83
CA ALA A 392 -3.40 1.21 -24.86
C ALA A 392 -4.21 -0.09 -24.77
N ALA A 393 -4.01 -0.88 -23.73
CA ALA A 393 -4.70 -2.17 -23.53
C ALA A 393 -5.90 -2.01 -22.58
N SER A 394 -7.00 -1.46 -23.10
CA SER A 394 -8.25 -1.33 -22.33
C SER A 394 -8.85 -2.71 -22.02
N TRP A 395 -9.36 -2.90 -20.82
CA TRP A 395 -9.99 -4.14 -20.38
C TRP A 395 -10.93 -3.89 -19.17
N GLU A 396 -11.93 -4.77 -19.04
CA GLU A 396 -12.87 -4.74 -17.92
C GLU A 396 -12.39 -5.66 -16.79
N ILE A 397 -12.51 -5.20 -15.55
CA ILE A 397 -12.25 -6.02 -14.37
C ILE A 397 -13.43 -6.96 -14.17
N THR A 398 -13.25 -8.24 -14.52
CA THR A 398 -14.24 -9.29 -14.32
C THR A 398 -13.83 -10.23 -13.19
N LYS A 399 -14.78 -11.03 -12.69
CA LYS A 399 -14.52 -11.99 -11.62
C LYS A 399 -13.43 -13.01 -11.99
N GLU A 400 -13.34 -13.39 -13.26
CA GLU A 400 -12.36 -14.32 -13.82
C GLU A 400 -10.94 -13.72 -13.85
N SER A 401 -10.84 -12.40 -13.94
CA SER A 401 -9.55 -11.68 -13.94
C SER A 401 -8.95 -11.52 -12.55
N LEU A 402 -9.73 -11.79 -11.48
CA LEU A 402 -9.30 -11.59 -10.10
C LEU A 402 -8.40 -12.73 -9.62
N LEU A 403 -7.21 -12.37 -9.18
CA LEU A 403 -6.23 -13.30 -8.58
C LEU A 403 -6.36 -13.38 -7.06
N TYR A 404 -7.06 -12.43 -6.44
CA TYR A 404 -7.33 -12.46 -4.99
C TYR A 404 -7.97 -13.77 -4.56
N LYS A 405 -7.54 -14.31 -3.43
CA LYS A 405 -8.15 -15.53 -2.88
C LYS A 405 -9.63 -15.36 -2.57
N CYS A 406 -10.04 -14.18 -2.14
CA CYS A 406 -11.43 -13.86 -1.81
C CYS A 406 -12.37 -13.73 -3.03
N LYS A 407 -11.86 -13.66 -4.27
CA LYS A 407 -12.59 -13.70 -5.56
C LYS A 407 -13.65 -12.62 -5.74
N TRP A 408 -13.46 -11.43 -5.20
CA TRP A 408 -14.26 -10.24 -5.48
C TRP A 408 -13.38 -8.98 -5.47
N SER A 409 -13.88 -7.89 -6.03
CA SER A 409 -13.21 -6.58 -6.02
C SER A 409 -14.26 -5.47 -5.95
N PRO A 410 -13.99 -4.35 -5.24
CA PRO A 410 -14.85 -3.17 -5.32
C PRO A 410 -14.79 -2.49 -6.70
N LEU A 411 -13.77 -2.79 -7.49
CA LEU A 411 -13.57 -2.27 -8.85
C LEU A 411 -14.16 -3.17 -9.95
N GLU A 412 -14.77 -4.30 -9.61
CA GLU A 412 -15.40 -5.20 -10.57
C GLU A 412 -16.43 -4.46 -11.45
N GLY A 413 -16.42 -4.71 -12.75
CA GLY A 413 -17.24 -4.01 -13.75
C GLY A 413 -16.66 -2.69 -14.27
N ASN A 414 -15.59 -2.16 -13.65
CA ASN A 414 -14.91 -0.99 -14.19
C ASN A 414 -14.00 -1.37 -15.36
N THR A 415 -13.96 -0.50 -16.37
CA THR A 415 -13.00 -0.59 -17.47
C THR A 415 -11.77 0.24 -17.14
N LEU A 416 -10.59 -0.36 -17.22
CA LEU A 416 -9.30 0.33 -17.10
C LEU A 416 -8.69 0.50 -18.49
N SER A 417 -8.04 1.63 -18.73
CA SER A 417 -7.44 2.00 -20.01
C SER A 417 -6.08 1.37 -20.27
N ALA A 418 -5.41 0.90 -19.22
CA ALA A 418 -4.06 0.34 -19.26
C ALA A 418 -4.02 -1.06 -18.62
N LYS A 419 -2.96 -1.82 -18.92
CA LYS A 419 -2.75 -3.16 -18.39
C LYS A 419 -1.29 -3.40 -18.02
N VAL A 420 -1.02 -3.98 -16.84
CA VAL A 420 0.31 -4.51 -16.53
C VAL A 420 0.56 -5.73 -17.41
N VAL A 421 1.64 -5.71 -18.18
CA VAL A 421 1.99 -6.80 -19.10
C VAL A 421 3.17 -7.62 -18.60
N GLN A 422 4.09 -7.02 -17.85
CA GLN A 422 5.24 -7.72 -17.28
C GLN A 422 5.64 -7.08 -15.95
N THR A 423 6.08 -7.93 -15.01
CA THR A 423 6.63 -7.49 -13.71
C THR A 423 7.91 -8.26 -13.43
N PHE A 424 8.97 -7.52 -13.15
CA PHE A 424 10.26 -8.04 -12.72
C PHE A 424 10.41 -7.83 -11.23
N VAL A 425 10.83 -8.86 -10.52
CA VAL A 425 11.20 -8.81 -9.10
C VAL A 425 12.63 -9.32 -8.99
N ASN A 426 13.51 -8.52 -8.42
CA ASN A 426 14.93 -8.86 -8.31
C ASN A 426 15.56 -9.29 -9.65
N GLY A 427 15.22 -8.58 -10.74
CA GLY A 427 15.73 -8.85 -12.08
C GLY A 427 15.13 -10.04 -12.81
N ARG A 428 14.22 -10.78 -12.19
CA ARG A 428 13.56 -11.96 -12.76
C ARG A 428 12.15 -11.62 -13.22
N LEU A 429 11.77 -12.06 -14.41
CA LEU A 429 10.44 -11.89 -14.99
C LEU A 429 9.45 -12.82 -14.28
N VAL A 430 8.82 -12.32 -13.20
CA VAL A 430 7.88 -13.09 -12.36
C VAL A 430 6.49 -13.19 -12.99
N TYR A 431 6.05 -12.13 -13.67
CA TYR A 431 4.75 -12.09 -14.34
C TYR A 431 4.91 -11.64 -15.78
N ASN A 432 4.31 -12.38 -16.71
CA ASN A 432 4.31 -12.09 -18.13
C ASN A 432 2.94 -12.42 -18.74
N LYS A 433 2.09 -11.41 -18.94
CA LYS A 433 0.78 -11.51 -19.64
C LYS A 433 -0.08 -12.68 -19.14
N GLY A 434 -0.22 -12.86 -17.84
CA GLY A 434 -1.01 -13.92 -17.20
C GLY A 434 -0.21 -15.18 -16.83
N ILE A 435 1.03 -15.30 -17.26
CA ILE A 435 1.92 -16.42 -16.93
C ILE A 435 2.84 -16.00 -15.78
N PHE A 436 3.01 -16.87 -14.79
CA PHE A 436 3.86 -16.64 -13.63
C PHE A 436 5.06 -17.58 -13.63
N ASP A 437 6.24 -17.05 -13.30
CA ASP A 437 7.39 -17.86 -12.88
C ASP A 437 7.37 -17.99 -11.35
N GLU A 438 6.71 -19.01 -10.84
CA GLU A 438 6.55 -19.25 -9.40
C GLU A 438 7.81 -19.81 -8.72
N SER A 439 8.85 -20.13 -9.50
CA SER A 439 10.17 -20.49 -8.96
C SER A 439 10.90 -19.30 -8.37
N VAL A 440 10.52 -18.08 -8.77
CA VAL A 440 11.09 -16.84 -8.25
C VAL A 440 10.43 -16.51 -6.91
N LYS A 441 11.26 -16.23 -5.91
CA LYS A 441 10.81 -15.78 -4.58
C LYS A 441 11.29 -14.35 -4.32
N GLY A 442 10.42 -13.60 -3.66
CA GLY A 442 10.76 -12.29 -3.12
C GLY A 442 11.84 -12.38 -2.04
N GLN A 443 12.42 -11.25 -1.72
CA GLN A 443 13.47 -11.11 -0.70
C GLN A 443 12.98 -10.22 0.44
N GLU A 444 13.56 -10.39 1.62
CA GLU A 444 13.38 -9.44 2.71
C GLU A 444 13.86 -8.04 2.29
N LEU A 445 13.07 -7.02 2.58
CA LEU A 445 13.49 -5.64 2.40
C LEU A 445 14.58 -5.29 3.42
N VAL A 446 15.58 -4.55 2.98
CA VAL A 446 16.66 -4.04 3.83
C VAL A 446 16.53 -2.53 3.94
N PHE A 447 16.66 -2.01 5.15
CA PHE A 447 16.48 -0.60 5.45
C PHE A 447 17.79 0.05 5.92
N SER A 448 18.13 1.21 5.32
CA SER A 448 19.26 2.07 5.70
C SER A 448 18.82 3.02 6.80
N ARG A 449 19.01 2.64 8.08
CA ARG A 449 18.65 3.47 9.26
C ARG A 449 19.26 2.97 10.57
#